data_d3cfd369e92aaad67d73b43b66f4ae72
#
_entry.id   d3cfd369e92aaad67d73b43b66f4ae72
#
_cell.length_a   1.000
_cell.length_b   1.000
_cell.length_c   1.000
_cell.angle_alpha   90.00
_cell.angle_beta   90.00
_cell.angle_gamma   90.00
#
_symmetry.space_group_name_H-M   'P 1'
#
loop_
_entity.id
_entity.type
_entity.pdbx_description
1 polymer ?
#
loop_
_entity_poly.entity_id
_entity_poly.type
_entity_poly.pdbx_seq_one_letter_code
_entity_poly.pdbx_strand_id
1 'polypeptide(L)'
;REELAKIADTLLRFKNIEASFVLGNRIDGGIGLSARSEGNINVGEIAENLGGGGDNHDAAAQINNGKTLTEVSLELIDLLK
;
A
#
# COMPACT_ATOMS: atom_id res chain seq x y z
N ARG A 1 4.53 -10.26 -4.53
CA ARG A 1 3.19 -9.64 -4.35
C ARG A 1 2.42 -10.29 -3.23
N GLU A 2 2.37 -11.62 -3.23
CA GLU A 2 1.66 -12.34 -2.16
C GLU A 2 2.30 -12.08 -0.82
N GLU A 3 3.64 -11.96 -0.81
CA GLU A 3 4.34 -11.66 0.43
C GLU A 3 3.96 -10.31 0.99
N LEU A 4 3.83 -9.29 0.11
CA LEU A 4 3.42 -7.97 0.57
C LEU A 4 2.04 -8.00 1.19
N ALA A 5 1.12 -8.72 0.54
CA ALA A 5 -0.25 -8.84 1.04
C ALA A 5 -0.28 -9.53 2.40
N LYS A 6 0.51 -10.60 2.55
CA LYS A 6 0.57 -11.34 3.81
C LYS A 6 1.14 -10.48 4.93
N ILE A 7 2.16 -9.69 4.62
CA ILE A 7 2.75 -8.79 5.61
C ILE A 7 1.72 -7.74 6.02
N ALA A 8 1.01 -7.16 5.04
CA ALA A 8 -0.01 -6.16 5.35
C ALA A 8 -1.12 -6.73 6.23
N ASP A 9 -1.58 -7.95 5.94
CA ASP A 9 -2.59 -8.63 6.75
C ASP A 9 -2.09 -8.86 8.16
N THR A 10 -0.83 -9.29 8.31
CA THR A 10 -0.24 -9.57 9.62
C THR A 10 -0.12 -8.30 10.45
N LEU A 11 0.33 -7.21 9.84
CA LEU A 11 0.47 -5.94 10.54
C LEU A 11 -0.87 -5.42 11.04
N LEU A 12 -1.94 -5.65 10.28
CA LEU A 12 -3.26 -5.16 10.67
C LEU A 12 -3.80 -5.87 11.91
N ARG A 13 -3.25 -7.03 12.27
CA ARG A 13 -3.68 -7.76 13.45
C ARG A 13 -3.15 -7.17 14.76
N PHE A 14 -2.15 -6.30 14.67
CA PHE A 14 -1.60 -5.70 15.87
C PHE A 14 -2.61 -4.73 16.48
N LYS A 15 -2.63 -4.69 17.80
CA LYS A 15 -3.57 -3.86 18.53
C LYS A 15 -3.36 -2.39 18.19
N ASN A 16 -4.46 -1.67 17.98
CA ASN A 16 -4.48 -0.23 17.70
C ASN A 16 -3.95 0.14 16.32
N ILE A 17 -3.78 -0.82 15.42
CA ILE A 17 -3.43 -0.53 14.03
C ILE A 17 -4.72 -0.43 13.23
N GLU A 18 -4.96 0.71 12.60
CA GLU A 18 -6.15 0.93 11.78
C GLU A 18 -5.92 0.60 10.31
N ALA A 19 -4.69 0.74 9.84
CA ALA A 19 -4.35 0.43 8.46
C ALA A 19 -2.88 0.08 8.37
N SER A 20 -2.55 -0.72 7.36
CA SER A 20 -1.16 -1.10 7.09
C SER A 20 -0.87 -0.91 5.60
N PHE A 21 0.33 -0.46 5.30
CA PHE A 21 0.80 -0.23 3.93
C PHE A 21 2.17 -0.84 3.78
N VAL A 22 2.32 -1.75 2.82
CA VAL A 22 3.59 -2.43 2.61
C VAL A 22 4.03 -2.18 1.18
N LEU A 23 5.23 -1.65 1.04
CA LEU A 23 5.84 -1.36 -0.26
C LEU A 23 7.03 -2.28 -0.46
N GLY A 24 7.24 -2.71 -1.68
CA GLY A 24 8.40 -3.53 -2.01
C GLY A 24 8.78 -3.39 -3.48
N ASN A 25 10.06 -3.59 -3.77
CA ASN A 25 10.52 -3.61 -5.15
C ASN A 25 10.05 -4.90 -5.81
N ARG A 26 9.59 -4.79 -7.06
CA ARG A 26 9.16 -5.95 -7.84
C ARG A 26 10.35 -6.50 -8.61
N ILE A 27 10.33 -7.80 -8.85
CA ILE A 27 11.40 -8.47 -9.63
C ILE A 27 11.48 -7.92 -11.03
N ASP A 28 10.34 -7.56 -11.62
CA ASP A 28 10.27 -7.05 -12.99
C ASP A 28 10.50 -5.53 -13.09
N GLY A 29 11.03 -4.93 -12.03
CA GLY A 29 11.14 -3.48 -11.92
C GLY A 29 9.86 -2.90 -11.36
N GLY A 30 9.86 -1.67 -10.98
CA GLY A 30 8.68 -1.07 -10.40
C GLY A 30 8.51 -1.43 -8.94
N ILE A 31 7.42 -0.97 -8.36
CA ILE A 31 7.17 -1.04 -6.93
C ILE A 31 5.76 -1.60 -6.72
N GLY A 32 5.63 -2.53 -5.78
CA GLY A 32 4.34 -3.06 -5.38
C GLY A 32 3.88 -2.43 -4.08
N LEU A 33 2.59 -2.23 -3.97
CA LEU A 33 1.95 -1.78 -2.74
C LEU A 33 0.85 -2.76 -2.38
N SER A 34 0.79 -3.15 -1.12
CA SER A 34 -0.38 -3.84 -0.56
C SER A 34 -0.83 -3.05 0.66
N ALA A 35 -2.14 -2.82 0.76
CA ALA A 35 -2.70 -2.04 1.85
C ALA A 35 -3.93 -2.71 2.40
N ARG A 36 -4.09 -2.62 3.72
CA ARG A 36 -5.23 -3.19 4.44
C ARG A 36 -5.73 -2.18 5.45
N SER A 37 -7.03 -2.21 5.72
CA SER A 37 -7.63 -1.27 6.67
C SER A 37 -8.79 -1.92 7.40
N GLU A 38 -9.00 -1.47 8.63
CA GLU A 38 -10.19 -1.82 9.40
C GLU A 38 -11.42 -1.04 8.92
N GLY A 39 -11.24 -0.06 8.03
CA GLY A 39 -12.34 0.64 7.41
C GLY A 39 -12.33 2.15 7.58
N ASN A 40 -11.68 2.68 8.61
CA ASN A 40 -11.66 4.12 8.86
C ASN A 40 -10.77 4.85 7.85
N ILE A 41 -9.75 4.20 7.35
CA ILE A 41 -8.89 4.75 6.30
C ILE A 41 -9.25 4.03 5.01
N ASN A 42 -9.60 4.79 3.99
CA ASN A 42 -9.98 4.21 2.70
C ASN A 42 -8.72 3.93 1.89
N VAL A 43 -8.20 2.70 2.01
CA VAL A 43 -6.97 2.33 1.33
C VAL A 43 -7.15 2.24 -0.19
N GLY A 44 -8.38 1.96 -0.65
CA GLY A 44 -8.65 1.95 -2.10
C GLY A 44 -8.42 3.31 -2.73
N GLU A 45 -8.88 4.36 -2.08
CA GLU A 45 -8.69 5.72 -2.57
C GLU A 45 -7.20 6.08 -2.59
N ILE A 46 -6.48 5.71 -1.53
CA ILE A 46 -5.05 5.97 -1.47
C ILE A 46 -4.32 5.22 -2.59
N ALA A 47 -4.67 3.95 -2.80
CA ALA A 47 -4.04 3.17 -3.87
C ALA A 47 -4.35 3.75 -5.25
N GLU A 48 -5.56 4.27 -5.46
CA GLU A 48 -5.91 4.91 -6.73
C GLU A 48 -5.01 6.10 -7.02
N ASN A 49 -4.67 6.87 -6.00
CA ASN A 49 -3.76 8.00 -6.17
C ASN A 49 -2.34 7.56 -6.52
N LEU A 50 -2.02 6.30 -6.31
CA LEU A 50 -0.71 5.73 -6.66
C LEU A 50 -0.79 4.83 -7.89
N GLY A 51 -1.92 4.86 -8.61
CA GLY A 51 -2.06 4.10 -9.84
C GLY A 51 -2.64 2.71 -9.68
N GLY A 52 -3.16 2.39 -8.51
CA GLY A 52 -3.76 1.09 -8.25
C GLY A 52 -5.25 1.19 -7.96
N GLY A 53 -5.74 0.35 -7.07
CA GLY A 53 -7.15 0.35 -6.71
C GLY A 53 -7.47 -0.68 -5.66
N GLY A 54 -8.75 -0.79 -5.36
CA GLY A 54 -9.27 -1.71 -4.36
C GLY A 54 -10.50 -1.10 -3.70
N ASP A 55 -10.80 -1.58 -2.52
CA ASP A 55 -11.91 -1.03 -1.75
C ASP A 55 -11.37 -0.40 -0.45
N ASN A 56 -12.26 -0.03 0.46
CA ASN A 56 -11.83 0.65 1.67
C ASN A 56 -11.12 -0.26 2.68
N HIS A 57 -11.11 -1.57 2.46
CA HIS A 57 -10.45 -2.53 3.37
C HIS A 57 -9.22 -3.17 2.76
N ASP A 58 -9.20 -3.37 1.45
CA ASP A 58 -8.13 -4.06 0.73
C ASP A 58 -7.80 -3.31 -0.54
N ALA A 59 -6.51 -3.03 -0.74
CA ALA A 59 -6.08 -2.34 -1.95
C ALA A 59 -4.66 -2.72 -2.32
N ALA A 60 -4.30 -2.46 -3.56
CA ALA A 60 -2.98 -2.75 -4.07
C ALA A 60 -2.66 -1.83 -5.23
N ALA A 61 -1.37 -1.68 -5.51
CA ALA A 61 -0.92 -0.91 -6.67
C ALA A 61 0.36 -1.52 -7.21
N GLN A 62 0.55 -1.39 -8.52
CA GLN A 62 1.81 -1.69 -9.19
C GLN A 62 2.27 -0.38 -9.82
N ILE A 63 3.39 0.14 -9.35
CA ILE A 63 3.85 1.48 -9.68
C ILE A 63 5.06 1.37 -10.58
N ASN A 64 4.91 1.74 -11.85
CA ASN A 64 5.93 1.59 -12.87
C ASN A 64 6.31 2.94 -13.48
N ASN A 65 6.46 3.95 -12.63
CA ASN A 65 6.71 5.32 -13.10
C ASN A 65 8.18 5.75 -12.99
N GLY A 66 9.08 4.79 -12.74
CA GLY A 66 10.51 5.08 -12.63
C GLY A 66 10.95 5.64 -11.29
N LYS A 67 10.03 5.84 -10.36
CA LYS A 67 10.38 6.35 -9.04
C LYS A 67 10.99 5.26 -8.17
N THR A 68 11.82 5.69 -7.22
CA THR A 68 12.43 4.76 -6.27
C THR A 68 11.45 4.43 -5.16
N LEU A 69 11.77 3.38 -4.42
CA LEU A 69 10.97 2.99 -3.24
C LEU A 69 10.85 4.15 -2.26
N THR A 70 11.93 4.88 -2.04
CA THR A 70 11.93 6.03 -1.13
C THR A 70 10.97 7.10 -1.63
N GLU A 71 11.01 7.42 -2.93
CA GLU A 71 10.13 8.43 -3.49
C GLU A 71 8.66 8.04 -3.35
N VAL A 72 8.33 6.80 -3.63
CA VAL A 72 6.96 6.32 -3.50
C VAL A 72 6.51 6.32 -2.03
N SER A 73 7.42 5.95 -1.12
CA SER A 73 7.12 5.99 0.32
C SER A 73 6.76 7.41 0.76
N LEU A 74 7.47 8.40 0.27
CA LEU A 74 7.19 9.79 0.63
C LEU A 74 5.86 10.26 0.06
N GLU A 75 5.51 9.84 -1.16
CA GLU A 75 4.21 10.13 -1.72
C GLU A 75 3.09 9.52 -0.89
N LEU A 76 3.28 8.27 -0.46
CA LEU A 76 2.30 7.59 0.37
C LEU A 76 2.09 8.32 1.68
N ILE A 77 3.18 8.71 2.33
CA ILE A 77 3.09 9.44 3.60
C ILE A 77 2.32 10.74 3.41
N ASP A 78 2.56 11.43 2.30
CA ASP A 78 1.86 12.67 1.99
C ASP A 78 0.35 12.45 1.85
N LEU A 79 -0.04 11.33 1.23
CA LEU A 79 -1.46 11.00 1.06
C LEU A 79 -2.13 10.68 2.40
N LEU A 80 -1.35 10.29 3.40
CA LEU A 80 -1.87 9.94 4.71
C LEU A 80 -2.01 11.13 5.66
N LYS A 81 -1.52 12.29 5.27
CA LYS A 81 -1.61 13.49 6.09
C LYS A 81 -3.01 14.17 5.91
#